data_5540ac99536f66a0a80364383631f61f
#
_entry.id   5540ac99536f66a0a80364383631f61f
#
_cell.length_a   1.000
_cell.length_b   1.000
_cell.length_c   1.000
_cell.angle_alpha   90.00
_cell.angle_beta   90.00
_cell.angle_gamma   90.00
#
_symmetry.space_group_name_H-M   'P 1'
#
loop_
_entity.id
_entity.type
_entity.pdbx_description
1 polymer ?
#
loop_
_entity_poly.entity_id
_entity_poly.type
_entity_poly.pdbx_seq_one_letter_code
_entity_poly.pdbx_strand_id
1 'polypeptide(L)'
;MFWRLLWQLLRASRGRLAVALVAVVAGAAVCSALVNLHLDAERKLTREFRTLGANVVVSPARAAGTGGEAPLLDTSVLDKIASSRGPEVVAAAPYLYVVARTTDGRSLILAGTWLDEVQRMSSWWTLQGDWISSRDDLARCLVGRAVARQFSLVPGRELVLRYAGRSVRLIVAGVVNVGGTEDNQVFVNLPVAQQLAGLEGRIGVVQMSVTGSAAQVEQMARRLAAALPGLDVRPIRQIADAEGQLLSRIRVLIFATVVLILALTALCVLATMAALAMERRRDVGLMKALGGSMNRVIRLFLTEAAILGVVGGALGWVGGVFLSGWIGRSVFGSAISPRAEVLPLTVALMFGVALAGALPLRLLGHVRPAVILRGE
;
A
#
# COMPACT_ATOMS: atom_id res chain seq x y z
N MET A 1 -3.15 -22.10 47.07
CA MET A 1 -3.43 -20.88 47.84
C MET A 1 -3.33 -19.59 46.98
N PHE A 2 -2.28 -19.38 46.22
CA PHE A 2 -2.07 -18.17 45.39
C PHE A 2 -3.25 -17.82 44.47
N TRP A 3 -3.81 -18.79 43.72
CA TRP A 3 -4.96 -18.61 42.83
C TRP A 3 -6.26 -18.22 43.52
N ARG A 4 -6.52 -18.77 44.74
CA ARG A 4 -7.70 -18.41 45.52
C ARG A 4 -7.62 -16.99 46.06
N LEU A 5 -6.44 -16.56 46.50
CA LEU A 5 -6.17 -15.17 46.92
C LEU A 5 -6.31 -14.21 45.74
N LEU A 6 -5.76 -14.54 44.59
CA LEU A 6 -5.89 -13.73 43.35
C LEU A 6 -7.36 -13.54 42.96
N TRP A 7 -8.17 -14.60 43.02
CA TRP A 7 -9.60 -14.55 42.68
C TRP A 7 -10.44 -13.75 43.70
N GLN A 8 -10.11 -13.82 44.98
CA GLN A 8 -10.76 -13.02 46.01
C GLN A 8 -10.40 -11.54 45.87
N LEU A 9 -9.15 -11.23 45.54
CA LEU A 9 -8.65 -9.87 45.31
C LEU A 9 -9.25 -9.22 44.06
N LEU A 10 -9.37 -9.96 42.96
CA LEU A 10 -10.07 -9.53 41.76
C LEU A 10 -11.57 -9.25 42.01
N ARG A 11 -12.19 -10.01 42.94
CA ARG A 11 -13.58 -9.79 43.33
C ARG A 11 -13.77 -8.56 44.21
N ALA A 12 -12.83 -8.23 45.09
CA ALA A 12 -12.94 -7.13 46.05
C ALA A 12 -12.78 -5.74 45.38
N SER A 13 -12.03 -5.62 44.29
CA SER A 13 -11.73 -4.35 43.59
C SER A 13 -12.33 -4.21 42.19
N ARG A 14 -13.48 -4.86 41.95
CA ARG A 14 -14.15 -5.01 40.65
C ARG A 14 -14.31 -3.68 39.88
N GLY A 15 -14.71 -2.59 40.55
CA GLY A 15 -14.98 -1.32 39.90
C GLY A 15 -13.72 -0.70 39.24
N ARG A 16 -12.59 -0.67 39.96
CA ARG A 16 -11.35 -0.05 39.48
C ARG A 16 -10.63 -0.90 38.44
N LEU A 17 -10.63 -2.23 38.65
CA LEU A 17 -10.12 -3.20 37.68
C LEU A 17 -10.92 -3.13 36.36
N ALA A 18 -12.27 -2.96 36.46
CA ALA A 18 -13.10 -2.77 35.28
C ALA A 18 -12.71 -1.48 34.52
N VAL A 19 -12.44 -0.37 35.20
CA VAL A 19 -11.97 0.88 34.55
C VAL A 19 -10.63 0.65 33.86
N ALA A 20 -9.66 -0.01 34.53
CA ALA A 20 -8.37 -0.33 33.91
C ALA A 20 -8.55 -1.26 32.72
N LEU A 21 -9.40 -2.27 32.84
CA LEU A 21 -9.69 -3.19 31.74
C LEU A 21 -10.31 -2.47 30.54
N VAL A 22 -11.30 -1.61 30.78
CA VAL A 22 -11.94 -0.80 29.73
C VAL A 22 -10.90 0.09 29.04
N ALA A 23 -10.02 0.73 29.79
CA ALA A 23 -8.96 1.55 29.21
C ALA A 23 -7.97 0.73 28.34
N VAL A 24 -7.56 -0.46 28.81
CA VAL A 24 -6.69 -1.36 28.05
C VAL A 24 -7.41 -1.89 26.82
N VAL A 25 -8.68 -2.29 26.94
CA VAL A 25 -9.51 -2.76 25.81
C VAL A 25 -9.67 -1.66 24.77
N ALA A 26 -9.98 -0.43 25.18
CA ALA A 26 -10.15 0.70 24.27
C ALA A 26 -8.82 1.02 23.55
N GLY A 27 -7.72 1.11 24.29
CA GLY A 27 -6.39 1.32 23.70
C GLY A 27 -5.99 0.20 22.73
N ALA A 28 -6.21 -1.05 23.11
CA ALA A 28 -5.96 -2.21 22.26
C ALA A 28 -6.84 -2.23 21.01
N ALA A 29 -8.12 -1.85 21.12
CA ALA A 29 -9.04 -1.81 19.99
C ALA A 29 -8.61 -0.76 18.95
N VAL A 30 -8.23 0.43 19.40
CA VAL A 30 -7.75 1.48 18.48
C VAL A 30 -6.42 1.10 17.85
N CYS A 31 -5.44 0.59 18.63
CA CYS A 31 -4.17 0.12 18.10
C CYS A 31 -4.35 -1.01 17.09
N SER A 32 -5.17 -2.02 17.41
CA SER A 32 -5.48 -3.14 16.51
C SER A 32 -6.17 -2.68 15.23
N ALA A 33 -7.13 -1.74 15.34
CA ALA A 33 -7.83 -1.18 14.18
C ALA A 33 -6.86 -0.44 13.26
N LEU A 34 -5.98 0.41 13.80
CA LEU A 34 -4.99 1.16 13.03
C LEU A 34 -3.97 0.24 12.34
N VAL A 35 -3.49 -0.79 13.04
CA VAL A 35 -2.56 -1.78 12.46
C VAL A 35 -3.24 -2.57 11.34
N ASN A 36 -4.47 -3.07 11.56
CA ASN A 36 -5.23 -3.76 10.51
C ASN A 36 -5.48 -2.88 9.30
N LEU A 37 -5.89 -1.61 9.52
CA LEU A 37 -6.12 -0.65 8.45
C LEU A 37 -4.85 -0.36 7.65
N HIS A 38 -3.70 -0.16 8.33
CA HIS A 38 -2.42 0.08 7.69
C HIS A 38 -1.99 -1.10 6.81
N LEU A 39 -2.02 -2.32 7.35
CA LEU A 39 -1.63 -3.53 6.61
C LEU A 39 -2.57 -3.83 5.44
N ASP A 40 -3.86 -3.51 5.55
CA ASP A 40 -4.82 -3.69 4.46
C ASP A 40 -4.64 -2.61 3.38
N ALA A 41 -4.44 -1.34 3.79
CA ALA A 41 -4.16 -0.24 2.88
C ALA A 41 -2.87 -0.48 2.08
N GLU A 42 -1.78 -0.90 2.72
CA GLU A 42 -0.53 -1.23 2.00
C GLU A 42 -0.73 -2.33 0.95
N ARG A 43 -1.51 -3.37 1.26
CA ARG A 43 -1.76 -4.46 0.30
C ARG A 43 -2.71 -4.06 -0.82
N LYS A 44 -3.76 -3.30 -0.52
CA LYS A 44 -4.69 -2.81 -1.56
C LYS A 44 -3.98 -1.85 -2.49
N LEU A 45 -3.28 -0.86 -1.95
CA LEU A 45 -2.46 0.06 -2.73
C LEU A 45 -1.42 -0.71 -3.56
N THR A 46 -0.67 -1.63 -2.97
CA THR A 46 0.31 -2.44 -3.72
C THR A 46 -0.35 -3.30 -4.82
N ARG A 47 -1.58 -3.77 -4.62
CA ARG A 47 -2.32 -4.51 -5.67
C ARG A 47 -2.84 -3.57 -6.76
N GLU A 48 -3.39 -2.43 -6.40
CA GLU A 48 -3.88 -1.43 -7.35
C GLU A 48 -2.71 -0.80 -8.12
N PHE A 49 -1.58 -0.53 -7.47
CA PHE A 49 -0.35 -0.06 -8.15
C PHE A 49 0.31 -1.13 -9.03
N ARG A 50 0.12 -2.42 -8.77
CA ARG A 50 0.51 -3.49 -9.69
C ARG A 50 -0.26 -3.47 -11.00
N THR A 51 -1.42 -2.83 -11.06
CA THR A 51 -2.24 -2.66 -12.25
C THR A 51 -2.04 -1.33 -12.97
N LEU A 52 -1.22 -0.42 -12.43
CA LEU A 52 -1.02 0.95 -12.94
C LEU A 52 0.03 1.04 -14.06
N GLY A 53 -0.14 0.26 -15.13
CA GLY A 53 0.57 0.49 -16.39
C GLY A 53 2.05 0.13 -16.40
N ALA A 54 2.74 0.72 -17.35
CA ALA A 54 4.16 0.56 -17.51
C ALA A 54 4.92 1.25 -16.37
N ASN A 55 5.84 0.50 -15.74
CA ASN A 55 6.73 1.02 -14.70
C ASN A 55 8.22 0.99 -15.09
N VAL A 56 8.54 0.40 -16.26
CA VAL A 56 9.86 0.40 -16.86
C VAL A 56 9.75 0.82 -18.32
N VAL A 57 10.63 1.73 -18.75
CA VAL A 57 10.76 2.16 -20.15
C VAL A 57 12.15 1.80 -20.66
N VAL A 58 12.19 1.21 -21.84
CA VAL A 58 13.39 0.96 -22.61
C VAL A 58 13.39 1.91 -23.79
N SER A 59 14.39 2.76 -23.90
CA SER A 59 14.55 3.76 -24.95
C SER A 59 15.97 3.72 -25.52
N PRO A 60 16.21 4.29 -26.71
CA PRO A 60 17.57 4.45 -27.21
C PRO A 60 18.40 5.30 -26.26
N ALA A 61 19.66 4.95 -26.04
CA ALA A 61 20.56 5.83 -25.30
C ALA A 61 20.74 7.14 -26.09
N ARG A 62 20.48 8.29 -25.43
CA ARG A 62 20.73 9.60 -26.05
C ARG A 62 22.23 9.76 -26.30
N ALA A 63 22.65 9.80 -27.54
CA ALA A 63 23.99 10.28 -27.88
C ALA A 63 24.07 11.79 -27.53
N ALA A 64 24.98 12.13 -26.63
CA ALA A 64 25.23 13.52 -26.27
C ALA A 64 25.70 14.26 -27.54
N GLY A 65 24.90 15.22 -28.05
CA GLY A 65 25.34 16.16 -29.09
C GLY A 65 24.65 16.12 -30.44
N THR A 66 23.69 15.25 -30.69
CA THR A 66 22.93 15.24 -31.94
C THR A 66 21.60 15.97 -31.75
N GLY A 67 21.51 17.22 -32.23
CA GLY A 67 20.25 17.99 -32.33
C GLY A 67 19.35 17.47 -33.48
N GLY A 68 19.23 16.15 -33.63
CA GLY A 68 18.44 15.48 -34.64
C GLY A 68 17.26 14.71 -34.10
N GLU A 69 16.51 14.08 -34.99
CA GLU A 69 15.37 13.21 -34.65
C GLU A 69 15.71 12.21 -33.54
N ALA A 70 14.77 11.96 -32.66
CA ALA A 70 14.97 10.98 -31.57
C ALA A 70 15.38 9.63 -32.17
N PRO A 71 16.47 9.00 -31.71
CA PRO A 71 16.93 7.73 -32.25
C PRO A 71 15.84 6.66 -32.04
N LEU A 72 15.66 5.82 -33.07
CA LEU A 72 14.67 4.74 -33.05
C LEU A 72 15.37 3.40 -32.75
N LEU A 73 14.66 2.53 -32.08
CA LEU A 73 15.08 1.14 -31.84
C LEU A 73 14.70 0.25 -33.03
N ASP A 74 15.50 -0.76 -33.27
CA ASP A 74 15.13 -1.86 -34.15
C ASP A 74 14.18 -2.83 -33.46
N THR A 75 13.23 -3.41 -34.19
CA THR A 75 12.27 -4.38 -33.61
C THR A 75 12.96 -5.64 -33.07
N SER A 76 14.18 -5.98 -33.50
CA SER A 76 14.96 -7.10 -32.94
C SER A 76 15.26 -6.96 -31.45
N VAL A 77 15.16 -5.74 -30.91
CA VAL A 77 15.26 -5.50 -29.46
C VAL A 77 14.14 -6.21 -28.69
N LEU A 78 12.97 -6.39 -29.31
CA LEU A 78 11.84 -7.08 -28.68
C LEU A 78 12.16 -8.58 -28.41
N ASP A 79 12.88 -9.22 -29.32
CA ASP A 79 13.31 -10.62 -29.15
C ASP A 79 14.32 -10.76 -28.01
N LYS A 80 15.22 -9.79 -27.89
CA LYS A 80 16.18 -9.73 -26.77
C LYS A 80 15.49 -9.45 -25.43
N ILE A 81 14.49 -8.58 -25.41
CA ILE A 81 13.68 -8.34 -24.23
C ILE A 81 12.88 -9.61 -23.88
N ALA A 82 12.29 -10.28 -24.87
CA ALA A 82 11.54 -11.50 -24.69
C ALA A 82 12.40 -12.62 -24.10
N SER A 83 13.64 -12.80 -24.58
CA SER A 83 14.59 -13.80 -24.08
C SER A 83 15.12 -13.48 -22.69
N SER A 84 15.13 -12.22 -22.29
CA SER A 84 15.54 -11.74 -20.95
C SER A 84 14.37 -11.60 -19.99
N ARG A 85 13.15 -11.98 -20.38
CA ARG A 85 11.90 -11.81 -19.65
C ARG A 85 11.84 -12.79 -18.49
N GLY A 86 11.91 -12.30 -17.26
CA GLY A 86 11.64 -13.08 -16.05
C GLY A 86 10.14 -13.21 -15.76
N PRO A 87 9.75 -14.07 -14.81
CA PRO A 87 8.35 -14.28 -14.41
C PRO A 87 7.71 -13.02 -13.80
N GLU A 88 8.52 -12.03 -13.44
CA GLU A 88 8.06 -10.75 -12.90
C GLU A 88 7.45 -9.82 -13.97
N VAL A 89 7.74 -10.05 -15.27
CA VAL A 89 7.26 -9.19 -16.35
C VAL A 89 5.85 -9.61 -16.77
N VAL A 90 4.87 -8.77 -16.50
CA VAL A 90 3.46 -9.00 -16.86
C VAL A 90 3.24 -8.82 -18.35
N ALA A 91 3.70 -7.69 -18.88
CA ALA A 91 3.53 -7.31 -20.27
C ALA A 91 4.67 -6.40 -20.74
N ALA A 92 4.94 -6.41 -22.04
CA ALA A 92 5.90 -5.53 -22.69
C ALA A 92 5.35 -5.12 -24.05
N ALA A 93 5.09 -3.83 -24.25
CA ALA A 93 4.53 -3.28 -25.48
C ALA A 93 5.49 -2.29 -26.12
N PRO A 94 5.83 -2.48 -27.41
CA PRO A 94 6.53 -1.46 -28.19
C PRO A 94 5.61 -0.29 -28.51
N TYR A 95 6.16 0.91 -28.59
CA TYR A 95 5.44 2.11 -29.01
C TYR A 95 6.20 2.87 -30.11
N LEU A 96 5.46 3.27 -31.13
CA LEU A 96 5.89 4.21 -32.14
C LEU A 96 4.87 5.36 -32.19
N TYR A 97 5.30 6.54 -31.79
CA TYR A 97 4.45 7.74 -31.81
C TYR A 97 4.66 8.53 -33.09
N VAL A 98 3.57 8.82 -33.78
CA VAL A 98 3.55 9.60 -35.02
C VAL A 98 2.58 10.75 -34.86
N VAL A 99 3.00 11.98 -35.14
CA VAL A 99 2.12 13.16 -35.18
C VAL A 99 1.46 13.21 -36.53
N ALA A 100 0.29 12.60 -36.68
CA ALA A 100 -0.49 12.56 -37.92
C ALA A 100 -1.48 13.74 -38.00
N ARG A 101 -1.94 14.03 -39.21
CA ARG A 101 -2.98 15.03 -39.45
C ARG A 101 -4.26 14.37 -39.94
N THR A 102 -5.39 14.88 -39.48
CA THR A 102 -6.69 14.53 -40.02
C THR A 102 -6.95 15.20 -41.34
N THR A 103 -7.99 14.82 -42.05
CA THR A 103 -8.45 15.49 -43.29
C THR A 103 -8.70 16.98 -43.10
N ASP A 104 -9.11 17.40 -41.91
CA ASP A 104 -9.39 18.81 -41.54
C ASP A 104 -8.10 19.58 -41.18
N GLY A 105 -6.92 18.97 -41.34
CA GLY A 105 -5.63 19.61 -41.07
C GLY A 105 -5.23 19.65 -39.59
N ARG A 106 -6.06 19.17 -38.67
CA ARG A 106 -5.77 19.12 -37.22
C ARG A 106 -4.78 17.98 -36.90
N SER A 107 -3.84 18.25 -36.03
CA SER A 107 -2.82 17.27 -35.62
C SER A 107 -3.35 16.41 -34.46
N LEU A 108 -3.00 15.15 -34.47
CA LEU A 108 -3.22 14.20 -33.38
C LEU A 108 -2.04 13.24 -33.24
N ILE A 109 -1.91 12.63 -32.08
CA ILE A 109 -0.87 11.64 -31.82
C ILE A 109 -1.43 10.26 -32.12
N LEU A 110 -0.78 9.57 -33.08
CA LEU A 110 -1.02 8.15 -33.37
C LEU A 110 0.01 7.33 -32.62
N ALA A 111 -0.43 6.44 -31.77
CA ALA A 111 0.39 5.49 -31.02
C ALA A 111 0.25 4.08 -31.61
N GLY A 112 1.26 3.65 -32.37
CA GLY A 112 1.37 2.28 -32.86
C GLY A 112 1.94 1.38 -31.77
N THR A 113 1.24 0.33 -31.41
CA THR A 113 1.63 -0.55 -30.29
C THR A 113 1.08 -1.97 -30.46
N TRP A 114 1.42 -2.87 -29.57
CA TRP A 114 0.77 -4.17 -29.44
C TRP A 114 -0.43 -4.07 -28.49
N LEU A 115 -1.63 -3.97 -29.04
CA LEU A 115 -2.85 -3.71 -28.29
C LEU A 115 -3.20 -4.86 -27.33
N ASP A 116 -2.83 -6.09 -27.62
CA ASP A 116 -2.96 -7.26 -26.74
C ASP A 116 -2.08 -7.15 -25.48
N GLU A 117 -0.85 -6.66 -25.62
CA GLU A 117 0.04 -6.41 -24.47
C GLU A 117 -0.42 -5.18 -23.66
N VAL A 118 -0.90 -4.14 -24.34
CA VAL A 118 -1.48 -2.96 -23.68
C VAL A 118 -2.69 -3.34 -22.83
N GLN A 119 -3.56 -4.22 -23.32
CA GLN A 119 -4.70 -4.72 -22.56
C GLN A 119 -4.30 -5.43 -21.26
N ARG A 120 -3.23 -6.24 -21.31
CA ARG A 120 -2.69 -6.90 -20.11
C ARG A 120 -2.05 -5.91 -19.14
N MET A 121 -1.38 -4.90 -19.68
CA MET A 121 -0.67 -3.88 -18.90
C MET A 121 -1.59 -2.87 -18.25
N SER A 122 -2.75 -2.59 -18.89
CA SER A 122 -3.62 -1.45 -18.61
C SER A 122 -5.05 -1.90 -18.35
N SER A 123 -5.25 -2.78 -17.37
CA SER A 123 -6.55 -3.38 -17.02
C SER A 123 -7.60 -2.37 -16.51
N TRP A 124 -7.19 -1.13 -16.16
CA TRP A 124 -8.11 -0.07 -15.70
C TRP A 124 -8.69 0.77 -16.84
N TRP A 125 -8.22 0.60 -18.06
CA TRP A 125 -8.81 1.30 -19.19
C TRP A 125 -10.28 0.92 -19.33
N THR A 126 -11.15 1.90 -19.34
CA THR A 126 -12.56 1.67 -19.63
C THR A 126 -12.83 1.85 -21.12
N LEU A 127 -13.52 0.90 -21.72
CA LEU A 127 -13.76 0.83 -23.17
C LEU A 127 -15.25 0.95 -23.47
N GLN A 128 -15.59 1.77 -24.46
CA GLN A 128 -16.88 1.79 -25.12
C GLN A 128 -16.70 1.27 -26.54
N GLY A 129 -17.26 0.12 -26.88
CA GLY A 129 -17.05 -0.59 -28.15
C GLY A 129 -16.23 -1.87 -27.98
N ASP A 130 -15.53 -2.29 -29.03
CA ASP A 130 -14.78 -3.54 -29.06
C ASP A 130 -13.27 -3.32 -28.92
N TRP A 131 -12.60 -4.26 -28.24
CA TRP A 131 -11.15 -4.28 -28.15
C TRP A 131 -10.54 -4.92 -29.40
N ILE A 132 -9.35 -4.47 -29.80
CA ILE A 132 -8.60 -5.05 -30.93
C ILE A 132 -7.59 -6.04 -30.35
N SER A 133 -7.90 -7.34 -30.42
CA SER A 133 -7.06 -8.40 -29.86
C SER A 133 -6.05 -8.99 -30.86
N SER A 134 -6.31 -8.89 -32.15
CA SER A 134 -5.42 -9.41 -33.20
C SER A 134 -4.38 -8.36 -33.59
N ARG A 135 -3.09 -8.75 -33.63
CA ARG A 135 -1.99 -7.90 -34.12
C ARG A 135 -2.03 -7.66 -35.63
N ASP A 136 -2.74 -8.51 -36.37
CA ASP A 136 -2.88 -8.43 -37.84
C ASP A 136 -4.03 -7.51 -38.27
N ASP A 137 -4.76 -6.94 -37.32
CA ASP A 137 -5.82 -5.98 -37.63
C ASP A 137 -5.21 -4.62 -37.94
N LEU A 138 -5.16 -4.30 -39.22
CA LEU A 138 -4.59 -3.06 -39.75
C LEU A 138 -5.65 -2.01 -40.11
N ALA A 139 -6.92 -2.36 -39.98
CA ALA A 139 -8.05 -1.53 -40.40
C ALA A 139 -8.73 -0.79 -39.26
N ARG A 140 -8.52 -1.20 -38.02
CA ARG A 140 -9.21 -0.64 -36.87
C ARG A 140 -8.30 0.14 -35.93
N CYS A 141 -8.89 1.08 -35.17
CA CYS A 141 -8.19 1.85 -34.15
C CYS A 141 -9.04 1.99 -32.89
N LEU A 142 -8.36 2.22 -31.75
CA LEU A 142 -8.97 2.68 -30.51
C LEU A 142 -8.69 4.19 -30.37
N VAL A 143 -9.66 4.94 -29.92
CA VAL A 143 -9.57 6.40 -29.82
C VAL A 143 -9.68 6.81 -28.36
N GLY A 144 -8.73 7.60 -27.88
CA GLY A 144 -8.79 8.18 -26.54
C GLY A 144 -9.97 9.12 -26.39
N ARG A 145 -10.56 9.17 -25.19
CA ARG A 145 -11.81 9.91 -24.91
C ARG A 145 -11.74 11.40 -25.27
N ALA A 146 -10.59 12.05 -25.09
CA ALA A 146 -10.42 13.46 -25.43
C ALA A 146 -10.45 13.67 -26.94
N VAL A 147 -9.76 12.81 -27.71
CA VAL A 147 -9.80 12.82 -29.19
C VAL A 147 -11.20 12.51 -29.68
N ALA A 148 -11.86 11.50 -29.10
CA ALA A 148 -13.23 11.14 -29.48
C ALA A 148 -14.20 12.31 -29.31
N ARG A 149 -14.10 13.06 -28.23
CA ARG A 149 -14.90 14.27 -28.00
C ARG A 149 -14.54 15.39 -28.98
N GLN A 150 -13.25 15.65 -29.19
CA GLN A 150 -12.76 16.73 -30.05
C GLN A 150 -13.15 16.56 -31.52
N PHE A 151 -13.19 15.31 -32.00
CA PHE A 151 -13.47 14.98 -33.40
C PHE A 151 -14.85 14.32 -33.60
N SER A 152 -15.67 14.24 -32.54
CA SER A 152 -17.00 13.61 -32.54
C SER A 152 -16.97 12.17 -33.09
N LEU A 153 -15.96 11.40 -32.66
CA LEU A 153 -15.74 10.03 -33.08
C LEU A 153 -16.52 9.07 -32.15
N VAL A 154 -17.20 8.12 -32.77
CA VAL A 154 -17.94 7.05 -32.10
C VAL A 154 -17.52 5.72 -32.73
N PRO A 155 -17.69 4.57 -32.02
CA PRO A 155 -17.43 3.27 -32.62
C PRO A 155 -18.17 3.10 -33.96
N GLY A 156 -17.50 2.51 -34.94
CA GLY A 156 -17.98 2.33 -36.31
C GLY A 156 -17.68 3.51 -37.26
N ARG A 157 -17.22 4.66 -36.75
CA ARG A 157 -16.90 5.80 -37.60
C ARG A 157 -15.53 5.67 -38.25
N GLU A 158 -15.40 6.20 -39.47
CA GLU A 158 -14.15 6.20 -40.21
C GLU A 158 -13.28 7.40 -39.78
N LEU A 159 -11.98 7.16 -39.63
CA LEU A 159 -10.94 8.15 -39.34
C LEU A 159 -9.84 8.05 -40.40
N VAL A 160 -9.59 9.14 -41.15
CA VAL A 160 -8.50 9.20 -42.12
C VAL A 160 -7.37 10.05 -41.59
N LEU A 161 -6.18 9.45 -41.52
CA LEU A 161 -4.95 10.10 -41.06
C LEU A 161 -3.94 10.21 -42.18
N ARG A 162 -3.19 11.33 -42.18
CA ARG A 162 -2.16 11.62 -43.15
C ARG A 162 -0.85 11.95 -42.44
N TYR A 163 0.25 11.49 -43.02
CA TYR A 163 1.61 11.81 -42.60
C TYR A 163 2.58 11.75 -43.77
N ALA A 164 3.37 12.79 -44.02
CA ALA A 164 4.42 12.85 -45.05
C ALA A 164 3.95 12.33 -46.45
N GLY A 165 2.76 12.70 -46.89
CA GLY A 165 2.19 12.29 -48.19
C GLY A 165 1.52 10.89 -48.17
N ARG A 166 1.64 10.11 -47.13
CA ARG A 166 0.97 8.83 -46.93
C ARG A 166 -0.35 9.03 -46.20
N SER A 167 -1.31 8.12 -46.38
CA SER A 167 -2.58 8.16 -45.70
C SER A 167 -3.02 6.77 -45.29
N VAL A 168 -3.70 6.67 -44.14
CA VAL A 168 -4.33 5.45 -43.68
C VAL A 168 -5.77 5.75 -43.34
N ARG A 169 -6.64 4.77 -43.65
CA ARG A 169 -8.07 4.81 -43.36
C ARG A 169 -8.37 3.77 -42.29
N LEU A 170 -8.95 4.19 -41.18
CA LEU A 170 -9.16 3.39 -39.99
C LEU A 170 -10.63 3.45 -39.57
N ILE A 171 -11.16 2.37 -39.04
CA ILE A 171 -12.48 2.30 -38.41
C ILE A 171 -12.30 2.34 -36.91
N VAL A 172 -13.01 3.22 -36.23
CA VAL A 172 -13.00 3.28 -34.77
C VAL A 172 -13.66 2.03 -34.19
N ALA A 173 -12.89 1.13 -33.59
CA ALA A 173 -13.41 -0.05 -32.91
C ALA A 173 -14.00 0.29 -31.55
N GLY A 174 -13.36 1.21 -30.83
CA GLY A 174 -13.82 1.64 -29.52
C GLY A 174 -13.19 2.94 -29.07
N VAL A 175 -13.82 3.51 -28.02
CA VAL A 175 -13.32 4.72 -27.33
C VAL A 175 -12.82 4.30 -25.97
N VAL A 176 -11.55 4.59 -25.70
CA VAL A 176 -10.89 4.28 -24.41
C VAL A 176 -10.83 5.51 -23.52
N ASN A 177 -11.09 5.31 -22.23
CA ASN A 177 -10.89 6.33 -21.20
C ASN A 177 -9.82 5.84 -20.23
N VAL A 178 -8.70 6.53 -20.23
CA VAL A 178 -7.49 6.20 -19.49
C VAL A 178 -7.34 7.11 -18.26
N GLY A 179 -7.88 8.33 -18.35
CA GLY A 179 -7.78 9.34 -17.31
C GLY A 179 -6.45 10.11 -17.30
N GLY A 180 -5.66 10.01 -18.38
CA GLY A 180 -4.35 10.63 -18.50
C GLY A 180 -4.10 11.30 -19.87
N THR A 181 -2.82 11.50 -20.19
CA THR A 181 -2.35 12.08 -21.46
C THR A 181 -2.68 11.19 -22.65
N GLU A 182 -2.85 9.90 -22.43
CA GLU A 182 -3.23 8.88 -23.41
C GLU A 182 -4.63 9.11 -23.96
N ASP A 183 -5.51 9.80 -23.25
CA ASP A 183 -6.83 10.19 -23.76
C ASP A 183 -6.76 11.13 -24.98
N ASN A 184 -5.61 11.75 -25.23
CA ASN A 184 -5.32 12.60 -26.40
C ASN A 184 -4.68 11.84 -27.58
N GLN A 185 -4.72 10.51 -27.57
CA GLN A 185 -4.07 9.67 -28.58
C GLN A 185 -5.05 8.77 -29.30
N VAL A 186 -4.64 8.32 -30.49
CA VAL A 186 -5.28 7.24 -31.25
C VAL A 186 -4.35 6.04 -31.23
N PHE A 187 -4.85 4.88 -30.86
CA PHE A 187 -4.06 3.66 -30.75
C PHE A 187 -4.35 2.73 -31.91
N VAL A 188 -3.30 2.22 -32.53
CA VAL A 188 -3.37 1.27 -33.63
C VAL A 188 -2.33 0.16 -33.41
N ASN A 189 -2.47 -0.95 -34.13
CA ASN A 189 -1.42 -1.94 -34.17
C ASN A 189 -0.13 -1.36 -34.76
N LEU A 190 1.01 -1.78 -34.22
CA LEU A 190 2.33 -1.24 -34.56
C LEU A 190 2.61 -1.14 -36.06
N PRO A 191 2.30 -2.15 -36.91
CA PRO A 191 2.58 -2.07 -38.34
C PRO A 191 1.86 -0.91 -39.04
N VAL A 192 0.67 -0.51 -38.58
CA VAL A 192 -0.10 0.61 -39.15
C VAL A 192 0.66 1.92 -38.98
N ALA A 193 1.19 2.18 -37.78
CA ALA A 193 1.97 3.38 -37.53
C ALA A 193 3.32 3.35 -38.28
N GLN A 194 3.95 2.20 -38.38
CA GLN A 194 5.20 1.98 -39.12
C GLN A 194 5.02 2.25 -40.61
N GLN A 195 3.98 1.71 -41.26
CA GLN A 195 3.64 1.94 -42.65
C GLN A 195 3.32 3.41 -42.94
N LEU A 196 2.52 4.06 -42.06
CA LEU A 196 2.16 5.46 -42.22
C LEU A 196 3.40 6.34 -42.10
N ALA A 197 4.29 6.06 -41.14
CA ALA A 197 5.52 6.82 -40.95
C ALA A 197 6.65 6.47 -41.93
N GLY A 198 6.59 5.31 -42.62
CA GLY A 198 7.70 4.79 -43.44
C GLY A 198 8.90 4.32 -42.60
N LEU A 199 8.61 3.83 -41.42
CA LEU A 199 9.58 3.39 -40.41
C LEU A 199 9.39 1.90 -40.08
N GLU A 200 9.31 1.08 -41.12
CA GLU A 200 9.16 -0.36 -41.01
C GLU A 200 10.31 -0.97 -40.21
N GLY A 201 10.00 -1.85 -39.28
CA GLY A 201 10.98 -2.46 -38.38
C GLY A 201 11.55 -1.53 -37.30
N ARG A 202 11.02 -0.30 -37.17
CA ARG A 202 11.46 0.65 -36.15
C ARG A 202 10.41 0.92 -35.10
N ILE A 203 10.88 1.16 -33.86
CA ILE A 203 10.05 1.51 -32.70
C ILE A 203 10.70 2.64 -31.92
N GLY A 204 9.91 3.44 -31.24
CA GLY A 204 10.41 4.56 -30.43
C GLY A 204 10.88 4.12 -29.06
N VAL A 205 10.02 3.42 -28.34
CA VAL A 205 10.26 2.97 -26.96
C VAL A 205 9.57 1.61 -26.71
N VAL A 206 10.02 0.89 -25.70
CA VAL A 206 9.29 -0.27 -25.16
C VAL A 206 8.85 0.06 -23.74
N GLN A 207 7.56 -0.04 -23.48
CA GLN A 207 6.99 0.09 -22.17
C GLN A 207 6.74 -1.30 -21.56
N MET A 208 7.12 -1.48 -20.31
CA MET A 208 7.01 -2.78 -19.62
C MET A 208 6.31 -2.60 -18.29
N SER A 209 5.48 -3.57 -17.94
CA SER A 209 4.89 -3.70 -16.62
C SER A 209 5.58 -4.84 -15.88
N VAL A 210 6.24 -4.52 -14.77
CA VAL A 210 6.99 -5.46 -13.93
C VAL A 210 6.35 -5.52 -12.55
N THR A 211 6.04 -6.73 -12.05
CA THR A 211 5.53 -6.92 -10.69
C THR A 211 6.66 -6.92 -9.67
N GLY A 212 6.43 -6.31 -8.51
CA GLY A 212 7.39 -6.34 -7.42
C GLY A 212 7.43 -5.02 -6.64
N SER A 213 8.29 -4.97 -5.63
CA SER A 213 8.61 -3.74 -4.92
C SER A 213 9.46 -2.80 -5.78
N ALA A 214 9.52 -1.50 -5.44
CA ALA A 214 10.35 -0.54 -6.16
C ALA A 214 11.82 -1.01 -6.30
N ALA A 215 12.39 -1.63 -5.26
CA ALA A 215 13.74 -2.20 -5.28
C ALA A 215 13.88 -3.37 -6.28
N GLN A 216 12.86 -4.23 -6.40
CA GLN A 216 12.86 -5.34 -7.36
C GLN A 216 12.71 -4.83 -8.80
N VAL A 217 11.85 -3.82 -9.03
CA VAL A 217 11.72 -3.18 -10.35
C VAL A 217 13.04 -2.50 -10.76
N GLU A 218 13.70 -1.81 -9.84
CA GLU A 218 15.01 -1.19 -10.10
C GLU A 218 16.10 -2.24 -10.36
N GLN A 219 16.11 -3.35 -9.64
CA GLN A 219 17.02 -4.46 -9.88
C GLN A 219 16.79 -5.09 -11.25
N MET A 220 15.52 -5.27 -11.66
CA MET A 220 15.17 -5.79 -12.98
C MET A 220 15.60 -4.81 -14.08
N ALA A 221 15.35 -3.51 -13.91
CA ALA A 221 15.81 -2.48 -14.87
C ALA A 221 17.32 -2.51 -15.04
N ARG A 222 18.10 -2.65 -13.96
CA ARG A 222 19.55 -2.80 -14.01
C ARG A 222 19.99 -4.07 -14.73
N ARG A 223 19.33 -5.22 -14.51
CA ARG A 223 19.63 -6.47 -15.24
C ARG A 223 19.38 -6.33 -16.75
N LEU A 224 18.25 -5.72 -17.12
CA LEU A 224 17.92 -5.44 -18.52
C LEU A 224 18.92 -4.46 -19.14
N ALA A 225 19.33 -3.42 -18.43
CA ALA A 225 20.34 -2.49 -18.92
C ALA A 225 21.70 -3.17 -19.18
N ALA A 226 22.09 -4.12 -18.33
CA ALA A 226 23.31 -4.91 -18.54
C ALA A 226 23.20 -5.90 -19.72
N ALA A 227 22.00 -6.45 -19.97
CA ALA A 227 21.74 -7.38 -21.08
C ALA A 227 21.57 -6.65 -22.43
N LEU A 228 21.26 -5.36 -22.42
CA LEU A 228 20.96 -4.55 -23.61
C LEU A 228 21.92 -3.35 -23.71
N PRO A 229 23.20 -3.55 -23.99
CA PRO A 229 24.17 -2.46 -24.11
C PRO A 229 23.75 -1.49 -25.22
N GLY A 230 23.85 -0.19 -24.95
CA GLY A 230 23.43 0.88 -25.88
C GLY A 230 21.97 1.31 -25.75
N LEU A 231 21.20 0.70 -24.85
CA LEU A 231 19.85 1.12 -24.52
C LEU A 231 19.80 1.75 -23.13
N ASP A 232 18.87 2.69 -23.00
CA ASP A 232 18.58 3.34 -21.73
C ASP A 232 17.33 2.68 -21.12
N VAL A 233 17.54 1.92 -20.06
CA VAL A 233 16.47 1.24 -19.32
C VAL A 233 16.23 1.98 -18.02
N ARG A 234 15.06 2.61 -17.91
CA ARG A 234 14.72 3.43 -16.74
C ARG A 234 13.42 3.00 -16.10
N PRO A 235 13.38 2.84 -14.77
CA PRO A 235 12.11 2.78 -14.06
C PRO A 235 11.41 4.14 -14.14
N ILE A 236 10.09 4.15 -14.34
CA ILE A 236 9.27 5.37 -14.30
C ILE A 236 9.09 5.76 -12.84
N ARG A 237 9.94 6.68 -12.35
CA ARG A 237 9.98 7.09 -10.94
C ARG A 237 8.88 8.08 -10.54
N GLN A 238 8.26 8.77 -11.48
CA GLN A 238 7.42 9.95 -11.16
C GLN A 238 6.20 9.65 -10.30
N ILE A 239 5.63 8.45 -10.34
CA ILE A 239 4.48 8.08 -9.52
C ILE A 239 4.95 7.44 -8.21
N ALA A 240 6.00 6.60 -8.26
CA ALA A 240 6.48 5.83 -7.11
C ALA A 240 7.11 6.70 -6.00
N ASP A 241 7.80 7.78 -6.34
CA ASP A 241 8.52 8.62 -5.36
C ASP A 241 7.58 9.58 -4.60
N ALA A 242 6.61 10.20 -5.27
CA ALA A 242 5.61 11.06 -4.61
C ALA A 242 4.68 10.24 -3.70
N GLU A 243 4.27 9.06 -4.14
CA GLU A 243 3.40 8.15 -3.40
C GLU A 243 4.16 7.46 -2.26
N GLY A 244 5.41 7.07 -2.47
CA GLY A 244 6.28 6.53 -1.41
C GLY A 244 6.50 7.53 -0.28
N GLN A 245 6.63 8.83 -0.57
CA GLN A 245 6.74 9.88 0.44
C GLN A 245 5.42 10.09 1.20
N LEU A 246 4.27 10.07 0.51
CA LEU A 246 2.97 10.14 1.16
C LEU A 246 2.71 8.94 2.07
N LEU A 247 2.98 7.72 1.59
CA LEU A 247 2.85 6.49 2.39
C LEU A 247 3.79 6.50 3.60
N SER A 248 5.02 7.00 3.45
CA SER A 248 5.96 7.11 4.57
C SER A 248 5.50 8.10 5.63
N ARG A 249 4.93 9.25 5.23
CA ARG A 249 4.33 10.23 6.16
C ARG A 249 3.12 9.66 6.90
N ILE A 250 2.24 8.96 6.19
CA ILE A 250 1.08 8.28 6.80
C ILE A 250 1.54 7.21 7.79
N ARG A 251 2.58 6.43 7.45
CA ARG A 251 3.17 5.43 8.35
C ARG A 251 3.70 6.07 9.62
N VAL A 252 4.43 7.19 9.52
CA VAL A 252 4.96 7.92 10.69
C VAL A 252 3.82 8.45 11.56
N LEU A 253 2.76 9.00 10.97
CA LEU A 253 1.59 9.49 11.71
C LEU A 253 0.86 8.35 12.44
N ILE A 254 0.63 7.21 11.78
CA ILE A 254 0.02 6.03 12.41
C ILE A 254 0.89 5.53 13.56
N PHE A 255 2.20 5.41 13.34
CA PHE A 255 3.13 4.97 14.37
C PHE A 255 3.14 5.92 15.58
N ALA A 256 3.20 7.24 15.35
CA ALA A 256 3.14 8.25 16.40
C ALA A 256 1.84 8.17 17.19
N THR A 257 0.71 7.99 16.50
CA THR A 257 -0.61 7.84 17.13
C THR A 257 -0.67 6.56 17.97
N VAL A 258 -0.17 5.43 17.48
CA VAL A 258 -0.11 4.18 18.24
C VAL A 258 0.76 4.35 19.49
N VAL A 259 1.94 4.95 19.37
CA VAL A 259 2.82 5.22 20.51
C VAL A 259 2.13 6.12 21.55
N LEU A 260 1.44 7.16 21.11
CA LEU A 260 0.69 8.06 22.01
C LEU A 260 -0.42 7.30 22.76
N ILE A 261 -1.19 6.46 22.06
CA ILE A 261 -2.25 5.66 22.68
C ILE A 261 -1.67 4.67 23.68
N LEU A 262 -0.55 4.01 23.35
CA LEU A 262 0.15 3.10 24.26
C LEU A 262 0.64 3.83 25.52
N ALA A 263 1.19 5.04 25.37
CA ALA A 263 1.63 5.87 26.49
C ALA A 263 0.46 6.28 27.39
N LEU A 264 -0.67 6.72 26.82
CA LEU A 264 -1.87 7.05 27.58
C LEU A 264 -2.46 5.85 28.29
N THR A 265 -2.47 4.68 27.63
CA THR A 265 -2.94 3.41 28.23
C THR A 265 -2.02 3.01 29.39
N ALA A 266 -0.69 3.11 29.22
CA ALA A 266 0.29 2.83 30.28
C ALA A 266 0.08 3.75 31.49
N LEU A 267 -0.16 5.05 31.25
CA LEU A 267 -0.43 6.02 32.30
C LEU A 267 -1.73 5.69 33.06
N CYS A 268 -2.77 5.28 32.35
CA CYS A 268 -4.04 4.86 32.95
C CYS A 268 -3.86 3.61 33.82
N VAL A 269 -3.12 2.61 33.33
CA VAL A 269 -2.77 1.41 34.11
C VAL A 269 -1.94 1.77 35.34
N LEU A 270 -0.95 2.65 35.18
CA LEU A 270 -0.13 3.15 36.31
C LEU A 270 -0.99 3.81 37.37
N ALA A 271 -1.87 4.74 36.98
CA ALA A 271 -2.74 5.45 37.92
C ALA A 271 -3.66 4.49 38.67
N THR A 272 -4.23 3.51 37.95
CA THR A 272 -5.12 2.49 38.55
C THR A 272 -4.36 1.57 39.51
N MET A 273 -3.17 1.10 39.12
CA MET A 273 -2.35 0.24 39.97
C MET A 273 -1.83 0.99 41.21
N ALA A 274 -1.47 2.27 41.06
CA ALA A 274 -1.08 3.11 42.18
C ALA A 274 -2.24 3.30 43.18
N ALA A 275 -3.46 3.56 42.68
CA ALA A 275 -4.65 3.67 43.52
C ALA A 275 -4.96 2.38 44.27
N LEU A 276 -4.87 1.22 43.59
CA LEU A 276 -5.03 -0.10 44.23
C LEU A 276 -3.97 -0.37 45.29
N ALA A 277 -2.71 0.01 45.02
CA ALA A 277 -1.62 -0.18 45.98
C ALA A 277 -1.80 0.69 47.25
N MET A 278 -2.30 1.94 47.07
CA MET A 278 -2.63 2.80 48.21
C MET A 278 -3.80 2.26 49.05
N GLU A 279 -4.84 1.72 48.45
CA GLU A 279 -5.96 1.14 49.12
C GLU A 279 -5.55 -0.09 49.93
N ARG A 280 -4.68 -0.92 49.39
CA ARG A 280 -4.19 -2.18 50.03
C ARG A 280 -2.96 -1.98 50.88
N ARG A 281 -2.54 -0.71 51.17
CA ARG A 281 -1.31 -0.44 51.91
C ARG A 281 -1.31 -1.07 53.32
N ARG A 282 -2.49 -1.15 53.98
CA ARG A 282 -2.65 -1.78 55.30
C ARG A 282 -2.45 -3.31 55.24
N ASP A 283 -3.03 -3.97 54.22
CA ASP A 283 -2.90 -5.42 54.00
C ASP A 283 -1.44 -5.79 53.66
N VAL A 284 -0.76 -4.96 52.86
CA VAL A 284 0.65 -5.10 52.52
C VAL A 284 1.51 -4.93 53.79
N GLY A 285 1.18 -3.93 54.64
CA GLY A 285 1.84 -3.71 55.93
C GLY A 285 1.72 -4.91 56.87
N LEU A 286 0.51 -5.47 56.97
CA LEU A 286 0.22 -6.68 57.76
C LEU A 286 0.97 -7.90 57.26
N MET A 287 0.98 -8.12 55.93
CA MET A 287 1.74 -9.25 55.32
C MET A 287 3.26 -9.09 55.60
N LYS A 288 3.78 -7.86 55.57
CA LYS A 288 5.19 -7.58 55.88
C LYS A 288 5.52 -7.79 57.36
N ALA A 289 4.58 -7.44 58.29
CA ALA A 289 4.73 -7.64 59.71
C ALA A 289 4.71 -9.16 60.08
N LEU A 290 3.99 -9.98 59.33
CA LEU A 290 3.95 -11.44 59.42
C LEU A 290 5.14 -12.15 58.73
N GLY A 291 6.17 -11.42 58.28
CA GLY A 291 7.36 -11.99 57.64
C GLY A 291 7.20 -12.26 56.12
N GLY A 292 6.14 -11.75 55.49
CA GLY A 292 5.94 -11.86 54.06
C GLY A 292 7.00 -11.10 53.28
N SER A 293 7.64 -11.74 52.27
CA SER A 293 8.64 -11.10 51.43
C SER A 293 7.97 -10.08 50.46
N MET A 294 8.53 -8.88 50.31
CA MET A 294 8.04 -7.84 49.41
C MET A 294 7.96 -8.33 47.95
N ASN A 295 8.82 -9.23 47.57
CA ASN A 295 8.82 -9.81 46.22
C ASN A 295 7.50 -10.59 45.93
N ARG A 296 6.84 -11.16 46.91
CA ARG A 296 5.54 -11.84 46.73
C ARG A 296 4.46 -10.81 46.44
N VAL A 297 4.46 -9.69 47.11
CA VAL A 297 3.50 -8.60 46.90
C VAL A 297 3.67 -8.01 45.50
N ILE A 298 4.91 -7.71 45.09
CA ILE A 298 5.22 -7.19 43.76
C ILE A 298 4.79 -8.19 42.68
N ARG A 299 5.07 -9.49 42.86
CA ARG A 299 4.66 -10.52 41.90
C ARG A 299 3.12 -10.59 41.79
N LEU A 300 2.39 -10.38 42.87
CA LEU A 300 0.92 -10.36 42.84
C LEU A 300 0.40 -9.22 41.95
N PHE A 301 0.87 -8.00 42.15
CA PHE A 301 0.49 -6.85 41.30
C PHE A 301 0.92 -7.01 39.84
N LEU A 302 2.12 -7.55 39.59
CA LEU A 302 2.60 -7.83 38.23
C LEU A 302 1.73 -8.89 37.53
N THR A 303 1.30 -9.92 38.27
CA THR A 303 0.40 -10.94 37.73
C THR A 303 -0.98 -10.35 37.41
N GLU A 304 -1.50 -9.49 38.28
CA GLU A 304 -2.78 -8.78 38.07
C GLU A 304 -2.70 -7.89 36.82
N ALA A 305 -1.62 -7.11 36.66
CA ALA A 305 -1.36 -6.30 35.48
C ALA A 305 -1.20 -7.17 34.22
N ALA A 306 -0.47 -8.29 34.31
CA ALA A 306 -0.29 -9.23 33.22
C ALA A 306 -1.62 -9.80 32.72
N ILE A 307 -2.50 -10.21 33.62
CA ILE A 307 -3.84 -10.71 33.27
C ILE A 307 -4.66 -9.63 32.59
N LEU A 308 -4.65 -8.38 33.11
CA LEU A 308 -5.33 -7.26 32.50
C LEU A 308 -4.79 -6.99 31.09
N GLY A 309 -3.48 -7.05 30.88
CA GLY A 309 -2.84 -6.87 29.57
C GLY A 309 -3.26 -7.94 28.57
N VAL A 310 -3.22 -9.21 28.98
CA VAL A 310 -3.60 -10.34 28.10
C VAL A 310 -5.08 -10.33 27.77
N VAL A 311 -5.95 -10.23 28.78
CA VAL A 311 -7.41 -10.24 28.60
C VAL A 311 -7.85 -8.97 27.84
N GLY A 312 -7.34 -7.82 28.26
CA GLY A 312 -7.64 -6.55 27.60
C GLY A 312 -7.14 -6.49 26.16
N GLY A 313 -5.94 -7.04 25.90
CA GLY A 313 -5.38 -7.14 24.54
C GLY A 313 -6.22 -8.06 23.63
N ALA A 314 -6.67 -9.20 24.14
CA ALA A 314 -7.51 -10.13 23.37
C ALA A 314 -8.90 -9.53 23.06
N LEU A 315 -9.58 -8.97 24.08
CA LEU A 315 -10.87 -8.31 23.90
C LEU A 315 -10.75 -7.06 23.01
N GLY A 316 -9.66 -6.30 23.16
CA GLY A 316 -9.38 -5.14 22.35
C GLY A 316 -9.11 -5.50 20.89
N TRP A 317 -8.42 -6.61 20.62
CA TRP A 317 -8.27 -7.10 19.24
C TRP A 317 -9.64 -7.39 18.60
N VAL A 318 -10.55 -8.05 19.30
CA VAL A 318 -11.91 -8.29 18.80
C VAL A 318 -12.60 -6.95 18.50
N GLY A 319 -12.58 -6.00 19.43
CA GLY A 319 -13.12 -4.65 19.21
C GLY A 319 -12.48 -3.92 18.05
N GLY A 320 -11.16 -4.07 17.87
CA GLY A 320 -10.39 -3.49 16.78
C GLY A 320 -10.76 -4.06 15.40
N VAL A 321 -11.03 -5.36 15.31
CA VAL A 321 -11.54 -6.00 14.08
C VAL A 321 -12.92 -5.42 13.71
N PHE A 322 -13.83 -5.26 14.66
CA PHE A 322 -15.13 -4.63 14.40
C PHE A 322 -14.97 -3.16 13.97
N LEU A 323 -14.12 -2.40 14.66
CA LEU A 323 -13.87 -0.99 14.38
C LEU A 323 -13.22 -0.80 12.99
N SER A 324 -12.22 -1.60 12.67
CA SER A 324 -11.57 -1.55 11.33
C SER A 324 -12.53 -1.94 10.21
N GLY A 325 -13.39 -2.95 10.43
CA GLY A 325 -14.41 -3.35 9.47
C GLY A 325 -15.49 -2.29 9.26
N TRP A 326 -15.87 -1.56 10.32
CA TRP A 326 -16.81 -0.44 10.22
C TRP A 326 -16.20 0.75 9.46
N ILE A 327 -14.97 1.15 9.81
CA ILE A 327 -14.24 2.22 9.11
C ILE A 327 -14.03 1.85 7.64
N GLY A 328 -13.63 0.62 7.35
CA GLY A 328 -13.41 0.14 5.99
C GLY A 328 -14.63 0.27 5.09
N ARG A 329 -15.82 -0.09 5.60
CA ARG A 329 -17.07 0.05 4.87
C ARG A 329 -17.51 1.50 4.70
N SER A 330 -17.36 2.32 5.76
CA SER A 330 -17.82 3.71 5.75
C SER A 330 -16.93 4.64 4.93
N VAL A 331 -15.60 4.41 4.93
CA VAL A 331 -14.64 5.31 4.29
C VAL A 331 -14.18 4.78 2.93
N PHE A 332 -13.92 3.47 2.83
CA PHE A 332 -13.35 2.85 1.63
C PHE A 332 -14.35 2.03 0.81
N GLY A 333 -15.62 1.92 1.25
CA GLY A 333 -16.64 1.11 0.57
C GLY A 333 -16.32 -0.39 0.49
N SER A 334 -15.28 -0.86 1.18
CA SER A 334 -14.79 -2.24 1.13
C SER A 334 -14.54 -2.80 2.53
N ALA A 335 -14.84 -4.09 2.72
CA ALA A 335 -14.57 -4.77 3.98
C ALA A 335 -13.06 -4.96 4.17
N ILE A 336 -12.55 -4.63 5.38
CA ILE A 336 -11.19 -4.95 5.79
C ILE A 336 -11.18 -6.39 6.30
N SER A 337 -10.30 -7.22 5.76
CA SER A 337 -10.16 -8.61 6.19
C SER A 337 -9.50 -8.69 7.57
N PRO A 338 -10.15 -9.32 8.57
CA PRO A 338 -9.54 -9.49 9.89
C PRO A 338 -8.31 -10.40 9.79
N ARG A 339 -7.22 -10.03 10.48
CA ARG A 339 -5.98 -10.79 10.46
C ARG A 339 -5.68 -11.40 11.80
N ALA A 340 -5.51 -12.71 11.82
CA ALA A 340 -5.10 -13.43 13.01
C ALA A 340 -3.68 -13.05 13.47
N GLU A 341 -2.82 -12.62 12.55
CA GLU A 341 -1.43 -12.19 12.82
C GLU A 341 -1.36 -10.95 13.73
N VAL A 342 -2.40 -10.10 13.73
CA VAL A 342 -2.47 -8.89 14.57
C VAL A 342 -2.82 -9.24 16.02
N LEU A 343 -3.47 -10.37 16.28
CA LEU A 343 -3.81 -10.81 17.64
C LEU A 343 -2.57 -10.93 18.55
N PRO A 344 -1.55 -11.76 18.22
CA PRO A 344 -0.40 -11.93 19.10
C PRO A 344 0.37 -10.61 19.28
N LEU A 345 0.45 -9.77 18.27
CA LEU A 345 1.09 -8.46 18.36
C LEU A 345 0.34 -7.55 19.35
N THR A 346 -1.00 -7.45 19.24
CA THR A 346 -1.83 -6.62 20.12
C THR A 346 -1.75 -7.10 21.57
N VAL A 347 -1.83 -8.42 21.79
CA VAL A 347 -1.71 -9.00 23.12
C VAL A 347 -0.32 -8.74 23.72
N ALA A 348 0.75 -8.93 22.95
CA ALA A 348 2.11 -8.69 23.41
C ALA A 348 2.36 -7.21 23.75
N LEU A 349 1.85 -6.28 22.94
CA LEU A 349 1.93 -4.85 23.22
C LEU A 349 1.19 -4.47 24.49
N MET A 350 -0.05 -4.93 24.66
CA MET A 350 -0.85 -4.62 25.84
C MET A 350 -0.28 -5.27 27.11
N PHE A 351 0.25 -6.47 27.01
CA PHE A 351 0.99 -7.12 28.08
C PHE A 351 2.21 -6.29 28.51
N GLY A 352 3.01 -5.82 27.54
CA GLY A 352 4.16 -4.94 27.79
C GLY A 352 3.77 -3.62 28.45
N VAL A 353 2.72 -2.98 27.94
CA VAL A 353 2.17 -1.72 28.48
C VAL A 353 1.66 -1.91 29.91
N ALA A 354 0.94 -2.98 30.18
CA ALA A 354 0.41 -3.27 31.51
C ALA A 354 1.54 -3.55 32.53
N LEU A 355 2.57 -4.28 32.12
CA LEU A 355 3.77 -4.49 32.95
C LEU A 355 4.56 -3.20 33.18
N ALA A 356 4.75 -2.37 32.13
CA ALA A 356 5.42 -1.07 32.25
C ALA A 356 4.69 -0.14 33.20
N GLY A 357 3.33 -0.09 33.12
CA GLY A 357 2.50 0.68 34.04
C GLY A 357 2.56 0.18 35.50
N ALA A 358 2.83 -1.11 35.71
CA ALA A 358 2.99 -1.69 37.05
C ALA A 358 4.43 -1.57 37.64
N LEU A 359 5.44 -1.24 36.80
CA LEU A 359 6.86 -1.13 37.24
C LEU A 359 7.11 -0.13 38.38
N PRO A 360 6.49 1.07 38.41
CA PRO A 360 6.69 2.03 39.50
C PRO A 360 6.22 1.54 40.87
N LEU A 361 5.39 0.49 40.93
CA LEU A 361 5.01 -0.15 42.19
C LEU A 361 6.20 -0.75 42.94
N ARG A 362 7.30 -1.02 42.27
CA ARG A 362 8.57 -1.43 42.94
C ARG A 362 9.11 -0.34 43.87
N LEU A 363 8.82 0.92 43.58
CA LEU A 363 9.23 2.08 44.42
C LEU A 363 8.48 2.09 45.77
N LEU A 364 7.27 1.52 45.85
CA LEU A 364 6.53 1.34 47.11
C LEU A 364 7.24 0.36 48.09
N GLY A 365 8.21 -0.41 47.62
CA GLY A 365 9.04 -1.30 48.47
C GLY A 365 9.86 -0.56 49.53
N HIS A 366 10.11 0.74 49.37
CA HIS A 366 10.87 1.56 50.30
C HIS A 366 10.04 2.15 51.46
N VAL A 367 8.70 1.91 51.48
CA VAL A 367 7.83 2.41 52.56
C VAL A 367 8.09 1.63 53.85
N ARG A 368 8.47 2.38 54.90
CA ARG A 368 8.76 1.81 56.23
C ARG A 368 7.47 1.39 56.93
N PRO A 369 7.33 0.12 57.39
CA PRO A 369 6.09 -0.36 58.02
C PRO A 369 5.70 0.41 59.26
N ALA A 370 6.68 0.95 60.00
CA ALA A 370 6.46 1.66 61.27
C ALA A 370 5.66 2.96 61.09
N VAL A 371 5.71 3.62 59.93
CA VAL A 371 4.96 4.87 59.68
C VAL A 371 3.50 4.57 59.38
N ILE A 372 3.22 3.44 58.72
CA ILE A 372 1.85 3.01 58.38
C ILE A 372 1.05 2.53 59.61
N LEU A 373 1.74 1.91 60.59
CA LEU A 373 1.10 1.40 61.81
C LEU A 373 0.85 2.52 62.83
N ARG A 374 1.55 3.66 62.77
CA ARG A 374 1.33 4.84 63.64
C ARG A 374 0.20 5.74 63.16
N GLY A 375 -0.36 5.55 61.97
CA GLY A 375 -1.46 6.36 61.47
C GLY A 375 -1.08 7.75 60.99
N GLU A 376 0.23 8.01 60.75
CA GLU A 376 0.80 9.24 60.16
C GLU A 376 0.95 9.11 58.64
#